data_d69fb3638407efca215c76f49c4aec3b
#
_entry.id   d69fb3638407efca215c76f49c4aec3b
#
_cell.length_a   1.000
_cell.length_b   1.000
_cell.length_c   1.000
_cell.angle_alpha   90.00
_cell.angle_beta   90.00
_cell.angle_gamma   90.00
#
_symmetry.space_group_name_H-M   'P 1'
#
loop_
_entity.id
_entity.type
_entity.pdbx_description
1 polymer ?
#
loop_
_entity_poly.entity_id
_entity_poly.type
_entity_poly.pdbx_seq_one_letter_code
_entity_poly.pdbx_strand_id
1 'polypeptide(L)'
;LQNNDAASWACADENGNLQLLLWDFSHTLPDDSVNNQQYYVRDLPALPKGSVNITINGLSKGKYQLEVYKTGYRVNDAHTAYIDLGRPNQLSKQEVEKLKEISSDKPVIKENFSLKKNQNFSRTFEMRENDVFLIKILK
;
A
#
# COMPACT_ATOMS: atom_id res chain seq x y z
N LEU A 1 -2.39 -14.02 -13.66
CA LEU A 1 -3.05 -13.54 -12.45
C LEU A 1 -4.53 -13.86 -12.58
N GLN A 2 -5.04 -14.78 -11.76
CA GLN A 2 -6.48 -14.93 -11.55
C GLN A 2 -6.88 -13.84 -10.57
N ASN A 3 -7.73 -12.93 -11.03
CA ASN A 3 -8.17 -11.78 -10.26
C ASN A 3 -9.45 -12.14 -9.51
N ASN A 4 -9.39 -12.11 -8.18
CA ASN A 4 -10.55 -12.18 -7.31
C ASN A 4 -10.67 -10.81 -6.64
N ASP A 5 -11.39 -9.89 -7.22
CA ASP A 5 -11.85 -8.60 -6.64
C ASP A 5 -10.81 -7.50 -6.37
N ALA A 6 -9.52 -7.78 -6.26
CA ALA A 6 -8.50 -6.74 -6.15
C ALA A 6 -7.89 -6.40 -7.52
N ALA A 7 -7.86 -5.11 -7.87
CA ALA A 7 -7.20 -4.67 -9.08
C ALA A 7 -5.68 -4.81 -8.92
N SER A 8 -5.02 -5.35 -9.95
CA SER A 8 -3.58 -5.56 -9.89
C SER A 8 -2.92 -5.43 -11.27
N TRP A 9 -1.65 -5.01 -11.26
CA TRP A 9 -0.80 -4.95 -12.42
C TRP A 9 0.59 -5.44 -12.07
N ALA A 10 1.20 -6.28 -12.92
CA ALA A 10 2.53 -6.84 -12.68
C ALA A 10 3.41 -6.67 -13.90
N CYS A 11 4.71 -6.41 -13.66
CA CYS A 11 5.75 -6.38 -14.67
C CYS A 11 7.03 -7.04 -14.15
N ALA A 12 7.89 -7.44 -15.09
CA ALA A 12 9.24 -7.94 -14.81
C ALA A 12 10.25 -7.12 -15.61
N ASP A 13 11.45 -6.94 -15.04
CA ASP A 13 12.58 -6.37 -15.77
C ASP A 13 13.48 -7.45 -16.40
N GLU A 14 14.49 -7.03 -17.15
CA GLU A 14 15.45 -7.91 -17.82
C GLU A 14 16.31 -8.74 -16.85
N ASN A 15 16.45 -8.28 -15.60
CA ASN A 15 17.21 -8.95 -14.56
C ASN A 15 16.38 -9.98 -13.79
N GLY A 16 15.08 -10.06 -14.08
CA GLY A 16 14.13 -10.94 -13.41
C GLY A 16 13.60 -10.39 -12.08
N ASN A 17 13.77 -9.08 -11.84
CA ASN A 17 13.06 -8.41 -10.76
C ASN A 17 11.59 -8.24 -11.15
N LEU A 18 10.72 -8.37 -10.17
CA LEU A 18 9.28 -8.21 -10.36
C LEU A 18 8.77 -7.01 -9.60
N GLN A 19 7.79 -6.34 -10.18
CA GLN A 19 6.99 -5.31 -9.51
C GLN A 19 5.52 -5.64 -9.69
N LEU A 20 4.78 -5.58 -8.61
CA LEU A 20 3.34 -5.79 -8.58
C LEU A 20 2.70 -4.60 -7.89
N LEU A 21 1.84 -3.91 -8.61
CA LEU A 21 0.92 -2.91 -8.05
C LEU A 21 -0.40 -3.62 -7.73
N LEU A 22 -0.89 -3.44 -6.51
CA LEU A 22 -2.14 -3.99 -6.03
C LEU A 22 -2.90 -2.85 -5.35
N TRP A 23 -4.19 -2.68 -5.68
CA TRP A 23 -4.97 -1.60 -5.09
C TRP A 23 -6.44 -1.96 -4.94
N ASP A 24 -7.08 -1.31 -3.99
CA ASP A 24 -8.52 -1.18 -3.91
C ASP A 24 -8.90 0.27 -4.24
N PHE A 25 -10.03 0.43 -4.91
CA PHE A 25 -10.65 1.73 -5.12
C PHE A 25 -12.11 1.64 -4.73
N SER A 26 -12.41 2.16 -3.54
CA SER A 26 -13.76 2.25 -3.02
C SER A 26 -14.10 3.72 -2.78
N HIS A 27 -15.02 4.26 -3.55
CA HIS A 27 -15.49 5.61 -3.37
C HIS A 27 -17.01 5.61 -3.26
N THR A 28 -17.48 5.95 -2.06
CA THR A 28 -18.89 6.22 -1.84
C THR A 28 -19.11 7.72 -2.08
N LEU A 29 -19.69 8.05 -3.21
CA LEU A 29 -20.12 9.43 -3.45
C LEU A 29 -21.19 9.76 -2.41
N PRO A 30 -21.02 10.85 -1.62
CA PRO A 30 -22.14 11.38 -0.86
C PRO A 30 -23.25 11.78 -1.83
N ASP A 31 -24.49 11.79 -1.36
CA ASP A 31 -25.62 12.32 -2.10
C ASP A 31 -25.24 13.65 -2.76
N ASP A 32 -25.45 13.80 -4.07
CA ASP A 32 -25.07 14.97 -4.88
C ASP A 32 -25.57 16.31 -4.31
N SER A 33 -26.56 16.25 -3.41
CA SER A 33 -27.11 17.43 -2.73
C SER A 33 -26.24 17.94 -1.57
N VAL A 34 -25.21 17.19 -1.11
CA VAL A 34 -24.46 17.51 0.11
C VAL A 34 -22.95 17.51 -0.14
N ASN A 35 -22.41 18.63 -0.57
CA ASN A 35 -20.96 18.84 -0.57
C ASN A 35 -20.49 19.27 0.83
N ASN A 36 -20.42 18.36 1.78
CA ASN A 36 -20.01 18.64 3.15
C ASN A 36 -18.50 18.50 3.38
N GLN A 37 -17.74 18.15 2.36
CA GLN A 37 -16.28 17.95 2.39
C GLN A 37 -15.77 17.07 3.55
N GLN A 38 -16.58 16.14 4.02
CA GLN A 38 -16.28 15.31 5.21
C GLN A 38 -14.94 14.56 5.11
N TYR A 39 -14.54 14.19 3.90
CA TYR A 39 -13.26 13.50 3.65
C TYR A 39 -12.03 14.38 3.92
N TYR A 40 -12.20 15.70 3.95
CA TYR A 40 -11.12 16.65 4.26
C TYR A 40 -11.09 17.10 5.71
N VAL A 41 -12.21 16.94 6.42
CA VAL A 41 -12.36 17.50 7.78
C VAL A 41 -12.54 16.45 8.87
N ARG A 42 -12.74 15.19 8.52
CA ARG A 42 -12.94 14.10 9.48
C ARG A 42 -11.93 12.98 9.25
N ASP A 43 -11.53 12.33 10.34
CA ASP A 43 -10.88 11.03 10.24
C ASP A 43 -11.97 10.00 9.91
N LEU A 44 -11.92 9.44 8.70
CA LEU A 44 -12.84 8.42 8.22
C LEU A 44 -12.06 7.11 8.05
N PRO A 45 -12.15 6.20 9.03
CA PRO A 45 -11.43 4.93 8.97
C PRO A 45 -11.83 4.12 7.73
N ALA A 46 -10.82 3.68 6.96
CA ALA A 46 -11.04 2.77 5.86
C ALA A 46 -11.52 1.39 6.35
N LEU A 47 -12.58 0.85 5.75
CA LEU A 47 -13.14 -0.44 6.12
C LEU A 47 -12.25 -1.59 5.64
N PRO A 48 -12.16 -2.70 6.40
CA PRO A 48 -11.46 -3.90 5.94
C PRO A 48 -12.11 -4.48 4.68
N LYS A 49 -11.28 -4.90 3.71
CA LYS A 49 -11.69 -5.59 2.47
C LYS A 49 -11.32 -7.07 2.49
N GLY A 50 -10.69 -7.54 3.58
CA GLY A 50 -10.20 -8.90 3.72
C GLY A 50 -8.77 -9.10 3.26
N SER A 51 -8.38 -10.37 3.11
CA SER A 51 -7.03 -10.77 2.77
C SER A 51 -6.89 -11.03 1.27
N VAL A 52 -5.82 -10.53 0.67
CA VAL A 52 -5.43 -10.83 -0.72
C VAL A 52 -4.20 -11.72 -0.70
N ASN A 53 -4.29 -12.89 -1.32
CA ASN A 53 -3.16 -13.82 -1.45
C ASN A 53 -2.53 -13.68 -2.84
N ILE A 54 -1.25 -13.34 -2.85
CA ILE A 54 -0.44 -13.23 -4.07
C ILE A 54 0.41 -14.49 -4.20
N THR A 55 0.29 -15.16 -5.35
CA THR A 55 1.12 -16.30 -5.70
C THR A 55 1.86 -16.01 -7.01
N ILE A 56 3.19 -16.14 -6.99
CA ILE A 56 4.05 -15.95 -8.16
C ILE A 56 4.70 -17.29 -8.49
N ASN A 57 4.39 -17.77 -9.68
CA ASN A 57 4.91 -19.01 -10.22
C ASN A 57 6.09 -18.73 -11.16
N GLY A 58 6.98 -19.69 -11.31
CA GLY A 58 8.06 -19.64 -12.30
C GLY A 58 9.28 -18.83 -11.90
N LEU A 59 9.37 -18.36 -10.65
CA LEU A 59 10.61 -17.78 -10.15
C LEU A 59 11.71 -18.84 -10.10
N SER A 60 12.92 -18.47 -10.52
CA SER A 60 14.07 -19.38 -10.47
C SER A 60 14.48 -19.66 -9.03
N LYS A 61 15.14 -20.81 -8.78
CA LYS A 61 15.82 -21.05 -7.51
C LYS A 61 16.82 -19.93 -7.23
N GLY A 62 16.79 -19.35 -6.02
CA GLY A 62 17.70 -18.27 -5.66
C GLY A 62 17.36 -17.58 -4.35
N LYS A 63 18.14 -16.54 -4.08
CA LYS A 63 17.89 -15.60 -2.99
C LYS A 63 17.21 -14.37 -3.56
N TYR A 64 16.28 -13.83 -2.81
CA TYR A 64 15.49 -12.66 -3.20
C TYR A 64 15.32 -11.72 -2.02
N GLN A 65 15.03 -10.46 -2.33
CA GLN A 65 14.58 -9.47 -1.37
C GLN A 65 13.14 -9.08 -1.71
N LEU A 66 12.28 -9.12 -0.71
CA LEU A 66 10.92 -8.57 -0.77
C LEU A 66 10.94 -7.17 -0.18
N GLU A 67 10.44 -6.21 -0.94
CA GLU A 67 10.11 -4.88 -0.45
C GLU A 67 8.64 -4.61 -0.72
N VAL A 68 7.91 -4.17 0.31
CA VAL A 68 6.51 -3.80 0.20
C VAL A 68 6.34 -2.36 0.63
N TYR A 69 5.82 -1.56 -0.25
CA TYR A 69 5.40 -0.18 0.00
C TYR A 69 3.88 -0.18 0.10
N LYS A 70 3.36 0.55 1.04
CA LYS A 70 1.92 0.67 1.23
C LYS A 70 1.55 2.13 1.46
N THR A 71 0.52 2.59 0.79
CA THR A 71 -0.19 3.84 1.09
C THR A 71 -1.65 3.51 1.35
N GLY A 72 -2.20 4.04 2.43
CA GLY A 72 -3.57 3.79 2.85
C GLY A 72 -3.84 4.43 4.20
N TYR A 73 -5.01 4.16 4.76
CA TYR A 73 -5.42 4.73 6.03
C TYR A 73 -4.36 4.48 7.14
N ARG A 74 -3.81 5.56 7.69
CA ARG A 74 -2.76 5.59 8.72
C ARG A 74 -1.43 4.92 8.34
N VAL A 75 -1.19 4.70 7.05
CA VAL A 75 0.09 4.17 6.56
C VAL A 75 0.57 5.05 5.40
N ASN A 76 1.72 5.69 5.55
CA ASN A 76 2.22 6.73 4.65
C ASN A 76 1.17 7.83 4.38
N ASP A 77 0.43 8.18 5.42
CA ASP A 77 -0.76 9.03 5.38
C ASP A 77 -0.54 10.31 6.19
N ALA A 78 -0.10 11.35 5.50
CA ALA A 78 0.10 12.66 6.12
C ALA A 78 -1.22 13.34 6.51
N HIS A 79 -2.35 12.98 5.87
CA HIS A 79 -3.64 13.60 6.16
C HIS A 79 -4.15 13.21 7.57
N THR A 80 -4.20 11.91 7.88
CA THR A 80 -4.61 11.48 9.23
C THR A 80 -3.63 11.94 10.29
N ALA A 81 -2.32 11.97 9.98
CA ALA A 81 -1.34 12.53 10.90
C ALA A 81 -1.54 14.04 11.16
N TYR A 82 -1.95 14.82 10.16
CA TYR A 82 -2.32 16.22 10.32
C TYR A 82 -3.58 16.39 11.18
N ILE A 83 -4.58 15.51 11.01
CA ILE A 83 -5.77 15.50 11.85
C ILE A 83 -5.39 15.24 13.32
N ASP A 84 -4.51 14.26 13.57
CA ASP A 84 -4.02 13.91 14.90
C ASP A 84 -3.24 15.05 15.59
N LEU A 85 -2.63 15.96 14.81
CA LEU A 85 -2.03 17.19 15.33
C LEU A 85 -3.06 18.26 15.75
N GLY A 86 -4.35 17.98 15.59
CA GLY A 86 -5.43 18.93 15.92
C GLY A 86 -5.72 19.94 14.82
N ARG A 87 -5.25 19.70 13.60
CA ARG A 87 -5.45 20.55 12.40
C ARG A 87 -5.02 22.00 12.62
N PRO A 88 -3.77 22.26 12.99
CA PRO A 88 -3.30 23.61 13.22
C PRO A 88 -3.43 24.46 11.94
N ASN A 89 -3.87 25.70 12.07
CA ASN A 89 -3.93 26.65 10.93
C ASN A 89 -2.55 26.90 10.32
N GLN A 90 -1.50 26.75 11.11
CA GLN A 90 -0.12 26.91 10.67
C GLN A 90 0.74 25.83 11.34
N LEU A 91 1.48 25.09 10.52
CA LEU A 91 2.43 24.09 10.97
C LEU A 91 3.77 24.75 11.33
N SER A 92 4.37 24.31 12.41
CA SER A 92 5.78 24.60 12.70
C SER A 92 6.69 23.82 11.75
N LYS A 93 7.96 24.23 11.64
CA LYS A 93 8.94 23.48 10.83
C LYS A 93 9.10 22.03 11.26
N GLN A 94 9.06 21.76 12.56
CA GLN A 94 9.18 20.41 13.10
C GLN A 94 7.97 19.52 12.71
N GLU A 95 6.76 20.07 12.75
CA GLU A 95 5.55 19.34 12.33
C GLU A 95 5.57 19.06 10.83
N VAL A 96 6.02 20.01 10.00
CA VAL A 96 6.20 19.79 8.57
C VAL A 96 7.19 18.65 8.29
N GLU A 97 8.36 18.65 8.95
CA GLU A 97 9.34 17.58 8.77
C GLU A 97 8.80 16.21 9.25
N LYS A 98 8.06 16.18 10.35
CA LYS A 98 7.41 14.96 10.82
C LYS A 98 6.39 14.43 9.80
N LEU A 99 5.56 15.28 9.21
CA LEU A 99 4.59 14.88 8.19
C LEU A 99 5.28 14.37 6.92
N LYS A 100 6.37 15.03 6.49
CA LYS A 100 7.19 14.56 5.36
C LYS A 100 7.82 13.19 5.65
N GLU A 101 8.28 12.95 6.88
CA GLU A 101 8.85 11.66 7.25
C GLU A 101 7.80 10.55 7.21
N ILE A 102 6.59 10.81 7.70
CA ILE A 102 5.47 9.86 7.67
C ILE A 102 5.09 9.49 6.23
N SER A 103 5.13 10.46 5.31
CA SER A 103 4.78 10.27 3.90
C SER A 103 5.99 10.00 2.98
N SER A 104 7.12 9.59 3.55
CA SER A 104 8.38 9.45 2.80
C SER A 104 8.50 8.18 1.95
N ASP A 105 7.41 7.42 1.80
CA ASP A 105 7.35 6.21 0.99
C ASP A 105 8.45 5.18 1.32
N LYS A 106 8.64 4.92 2.61
CA LYS A 106 9.53 3.85 3.07
C LYS A 106 8.81 2.50 2.98
N PRO A 107 9.53 1.41 2.64
CA PRO A 107 8.91 0.10 2.63
C PRO A 107 8.41 -0.28 4.03
N VAL A 108 7.16 -0.75 4.11
CA VAL A 108 6.55 -1.26 5.34
C VAL A 108 7.02 -2.69 5.66
N ILE A 109 7.51 -3.40 4.64
CA ILE A 109 8.16 -4.71 4.77
C ILE A 109 9.42 -4.69 3.93
N LYS A 110 10.53 -5.14 4.52
CA LYS A 110 11.79 -5.39 3.82
C LYS A 110 12.42 -6.64 4.40
N GLU A 111 12.44 -7.72 3.63
CA GLU A 111 12.94 -9.01 4.09
C GLU A 111 13.62 -9.80 2.97
N ASN A 112 14.57 -10.67 3.36
CA ASN A 112 15.22 -11.58 2.43
C ASN A 112 14.57 -12.97 2.54
N PHE A 113 14.39 -13.62 1.39
CA PHE A 113 13.89 -14.99 1.34
C PHE A 113 14.64 -15.81 0.28
N SER A 114 14.45 -17.13 0.31
CA SER A 114 15.06 -18.04 -0.66
C SER A 114 14.02 -18.99 -1.22
N LEU A 115 14.09 -19.25 -2.51
CA LEU A 115 13.25 -20.24 -3.19
C LEU A 115 14.07 -21.44 -3.60
N LYS A 116 13.52 -22.65 -3.34
CA LYS A 116 14.01 -23.91 -3.87
C LYS A 116 13.51 -24.11 -5.30
N LYS A 117 14.09 -25.09 -6.00
CA LYS A 117 13.62 -25.48 -7.34
C LYS A 117 12.13 -25.86 -7.28
N ASN A 118 11.34 -25.32 -8.21
CA ASN A 118 9.88 -25.53 -8.33
C ASN A 118 9.05 -25.03 -7.12
N GLN A 119 9.60 -24.16 -6.30
CA GLN A 119 8.86 -23.51 -5.23
C GLN A 119 8.28 -22.20 -5.72
N ASN A 120 7.00 -21.95 -5.42
CA ASN A 120 6.34 -20.68 -5.72
C ASN A 120 6.53 -19.71 -4.55
N PHE A 121 6.56 -18.43 -4.86
CA PHE A 121 6.40 -17.38 -3.84
C PHE A 121 4.92 -17.23 -3.54
N SER A 122 4.56 -17.15 -2.26
CA SER A 122 3.19 -16.84 -1.83
C SER A 122 3.22 -15.94 -0.62
N ARG A 123 2.39 -14.91 -0.63
CA ARG A 123 2.24 -13.94 0.47
C ARG A 123 0.82 -13.41 0.55
N THR A 124 0.31 -13.28 1.76
CA THR A 124 -1.01 -12.72 2.04
C THR A 124 -0.87 -11.32 2.61
N PHE A 125 -1.71 -10.40 2.15
CA PHE A 125 -1.79 -9.02 2.60
C PHE A 125 -3.20 -8.69 3.06
N GLU A 126 -3.32 -8.06 4.22
CA GLU A 126 -4.58 -7.50 4.70
C GLU A 126 -4.84 -6.17 3.98
N MET A 127 -6.01 -6.07 3.38
CA MET A 127 -6.40 -4.94 2.55
C MET A 127 -7.55 -4.17 3.17
N ARG A 128 -7.51 -2.86 3.07
CA ARG A 128 -8.59 -1.94 3.41
C ARG A 128 -9.01 -1.16 2.18
N GLU A 129 -10.12 -0.45 2.29
CA GLU A 129 -10.57 0.49 1.27
C GLU A 129 -9.46 1.50 0.93
N ASN A 130 -9.25 1.70 -0.37
CA ASN A 130 -8.27 2.63 -0.93
C ASN A 130 -6.81 2.34 -0.54
N ASP A 131 -6.49 1.13 -0.09
CA ASP A 131 -5.12 0.69 0.07
C ASP A 131 -4.44 0.52 -1.30
N VAL A 132 -3.20 0.98 -1.40
CA VAL A 132 -2.32 0.75 -2.55
C VAL A 132 -1.04 0.10 -2.06
N PHE A 133 -0.67 -1.01 -2.67
CA PHE A 133 0.58 -1.72 -2.42
C PHE A 133 1.45 -1.71 -3.67
N LEU A 134 2.72 -1.35 -3.53
CA LEU A 134 3.76 -1.65 -4.50
C LEU A 134 4.66 -2.73 -3.89
N ILE A 135 4.68 -3.90 -4.50
CA ILE A 135 5.43 -5.06 -4.06
C ILE A 135 6.56 -5.29 -5.05
N LYS A 136 7.79 -5.31 -4.55
CA LYS A 136 8.99 -5.56 -5.35
C LYS A 136 9.64 -6.86 -4.89
N ILE A 137 9.96 -7.74 -5.84
CA ILE A 137 10.78 -8.92 -5.62
C ILE A 137 12.06 -8.73 -6.41
N LEU A 138 13.15 -8.53 -5.70
CA LEU A 138 14.47 -8.24 -6.24
C LEU A 138 15.35 -9.48 -6.13
N LYS A 139 16.11 -9.78 -7.17
CA LYS A 139 16.99 -10.95 -7.26
C LYS A 139 18.40 -10.63 -6.84
#